data_4fbbaccc035b8a91c3ac636f244b393e
#
_entry.id   4fbbaccc035b8a91c3ac636f244b393e
#
_cell.length_a   1.000
_cell.length_b   1.000
_cell.length_c   1.000
_cell.angle_alpha   90.00
_cell.angle_beta   90.00
_cell.angle_gamma   90.00
#
_symmetry.space_group_name_H-M   'P 1'
#
loop_
_entity.id
_entity.type
_entity.pdbx_description
1 polymer ?
#
loop_
_entity_poly.entity_id
_entity_poly.type
_entity_poly.pdbx_seq_one_letter_code
_entity_poly.pdbx_strand_id
1 'polypeptide(L)'
;MLAEPMLSIVVAVFNGEPFLPKFFNCLEQQKLENWELILVNDGSTDNSALLLEECRERFPNTKILHQQNLGVSVARNVGMNMATGKYITFPDIDDIIHLGMYNRLLTLAKLGNLDVAMCNGTYVYMDGSPSKLIFPLKKVPSTDIILGTEWLQKGLSSGKFLHVTWLNIYKLSFIREHQYQFEPQLHHQDIPWTTEILLNAKRVQFINESYYDYFIHNKSVSHSLCGDALRVRKVNTYLKIIDMLMDIYKKYPNAVNQTPACWWQIGKEGFGVVLSIQAIESPKIKYEMVKRFFDEGYWQITWQNATTLKLKWRLSRRYLKLKSLLKYQS
;
A
#
# COMPACT_ATOMS: atom_id res chain seq x y z
N MET A 1 -7.34 24.48 26.21
CA MET A 1 -7.02 23.21 25.51
C MET A 1 -6.91 23.51 24.03
N LEU A 2 -5.82 23.15 23.39
CA LEU A 2 -5.72 23.24 21.92
C LEU A 2 -6.80 22.34 21.32
N ALA A 3 -7.48 22.79 20.27
CA ALA A 3 -8.50 22.00 19.61
C ALA A 3 -7.87 20.73 19.03
N GLU A 4 -8.57 19.59 19.11
CA GLU A 4 -8.12 18.32 18.53
C GLU A 4 -7.80 18.49 17.03
N PRO A 5 -6.62 18.04 16.56
CA PRO A 5 -6.27 18.18 15.14
C PRO A 5 -7.28 17.47 14.25
N MET A 6 -7.56 18.06 13.09
CA MET A 6 -8.45 17.44 12.10
C MET A 6 -7.74 16.32 11.32
N LEU A 7 -6.43 16.47 11.10
CA LEU A 7 -5.62 15.51 10.34
C LEU A 7 -4.29 15.28 11.04
N SER A 8 -3.93 14.01 11.22
CA SER A 8 -2.57 13.57 11.52
C SER A 8 -1.90 13.10 10.23
N ILE A 9 -0.81 13.72 9.83
CA ILE A 9 0.02 13.31 8.70
C ILE A 9 1.20 12.53 9.29
N VAL A 10 1.21 11.21 9.09
CA VAL A 10 2.25 10.29 9.60
C VAL A 10 3.21 9.94 8.47
N VAL A 11 4.48 10.23 8.67
CA VAL A 11 5.54 10.06 7.67
C VAL A 11 6.66 9.20 8.23
N ALA A 12 6.90 8.07 7.59
CA ALA A 12 8.07 7.23 7.85
C ALA A 12 9.25 7.72 6.99
N VAL A 13 10.39 7.98 7.62
CA VAL A 13 11.57 8.53 6.96
C VAL A 13 12.76 7.59 7.15
N PHE A 14 13.36 7.17 6.05
CA PHE A 14 14.64 6.45 6.02
C PHE A 14 15.48 6.93 4.85
N ASN A 15 16.62 7.56 5.15
CA ASN A 15 17.53 8.15 4.16
C ASN A 15 16.79 9.05 3.15
N GLY A 16 16.01 9.98 3.70
CA GLY A 16 15.12 10.88 2.96
C GLY A 16 15.68 12.23 2.61
N GLU A 17 16.95 12.49 2.92
CA GLU A 17 17.62 13.80 2.71
C GLU A 17 17.30 14.43 1.34
N PRO A 18 17.38 13.71 0.20
CA PRO A 18 17.14 14.32 -1.11
C PRO A 18 15.66 14.65 -1.38
N PHE A 19 14.73 14.14 -0.59
CA PHE A 19 13.29 14.27 -0.82
C PHE A 19 12.61 15.23 0.17
N LEU A 20 13.08 15.29 1.41
CA LEU A 20 12.46 16.04 2.51
C LEU A 20 12.22 17.52 2.19
N PRO A 21 13.17 18.29 1.58
CA PRO A 21 12.93 19.71 1.29
C PRO A 21 11.72 19.91 0.36
N LYS A 22 11.59 19.07 -0.68
CA LYS A 22 10.46 19.14 -1.62
C LYS A 22 9.16 18.70 -0.95
N PHE A 23 9.20 17.64 -0.16
CA PHE A 23 8.06 17.14 0.60
C PHE A 23 7.51 18.21 1.57
N PHE A 24 8.37 18.89 2.34
CA PHE A 24 7.95 19.96 3.23
C PHE A 24 7.32 21.14 2.47
N ASN A 25 7.84 21.49 1.30
CA ASN A 25 7.23 22.51 0.44
C ASN A 25 5.81 22.09 -0.02
N CYS A 26 5.62 20.80 -0.36
CA CYS A 26 4.29 20.30 -0.70
C CYS A 26 3.32 20.39 0.49
N LEU A 27 3.77 20.09 1.72
CA LEU A 27 2.93 20.19 2.93
C LEU A 27 2.55 21.65 3.23
N GLU A 28 3.50 22.58 3.15
CA GLU A 28 3.24 24.00 3.39
C GLU A 28 2.22 24.57 2.42
N GLN A 29 2.29 24.16 1.15
CA GLN A 29 1.33 24.56 0.11
C GLN A 29 -0.08 24.03 0.37
N GLN A 30 -0.28 22.98 1.18
CA GLN A 30 -1.63 22.47 1.49
C GLN A 30 -2.49 23.48 2.25
N LYS A 31 -1.88 24.48 2.93
CA LYS A 31 -2.57 25.50 3.72
C LYS A 31 -3.64 24.92 4.65
N LEU A 32 -3.25 23.85 5.36
CA LEU A 32 -4.11 23.14 6.29
C LEU A 32 -4.27 23.95 7.59
N GLU A 33 -5.47 23.94 8.11
CA GLU A 33 -5.77 24.46 9.44
C GLU A 33 -5.92 23.27 10.41
N ASN A 34 -5.46 23.44 11.64
CA ASN A 34 -5.63 22.48 12.74
C ASN A 34 -5.23 21.03 12.38
N TRP A 35 -3.97 20.83 12.09
CA TRP A 35 -3.38 19.52 11.80
C TRP A 35 -2.08 19.30 12.58
N GLU A 36 -1.61 18.07 12.61
CA GLU A 36 -0.32 17.70 13.20
C GLU A 36 0.53 16.91 12.21
N LEU A 37 1.83 17.08 12.30
CA LEU A 37 2.83 16.32 11.56
C LEU A 37 3.56 15.36 12.49
N ILE A 38 3.61 14.09 12.13
CA ILE A 38 4.28 13.06 12.89
C ILE A 38 5.35 12.42 12.00
N LEU A 39 6.59 12.68 12.32
CA LEU A 39 7.75 12.23 11.56
C LEU A 39 8.47 11.14 12.35
N VAL A 40 8.56 9.95 11.77
CA VAL A 40 9.28 8.83 12.38
C VAL A 40 10.54 8.54 11.57
N ASN A 41 11.69 8.93 12.10
CA ASN A 41 12.99 8.62 11.52
C ASN A 41 13.35 7.16 11.84
N ASP A 42 13.31 6.32 10.87
CA ASP A 42 13.56 4.87 10.96
C ASP A 42 15.05 4.55 10.82
N GLY A 43 15.90 5.23 11.59
CA GLY A 43 17.33 4.96 11.65
C GLY A 43 18.10 5.44 10.43
N SER A 44 17.78 6.62 9.88
CA SER A 44 18.52 7.22 8.76
C SER A 44 19.99 7.44 9.10
N THR A 45 20.85 7.27 8.11
CA THR A 45 22.31 7.44 8.19
C THR A 45 22.81 8.67 7.43
N ASP A 46 21.92 9.39 6.74
CA ASP A 46 22.15 10.66 6.07
C ASP A 46 21.70 11.86 6.95
N ASN A 47 21.61 13.06 6.38
CA ASN A 47 21.19 14.26 7.11
C ASN A 47 19.67 14.33 7.37
N SER A 48 18.90 13.26 7.14
CA SER A 48 17.45 13.26 7.39
C SER A 48 17.09 13.69 8.81
N ALA A 49 17.82 13.18 9.83
CA ALA A 49 17.53 13.52 11.24
C ALA A 49 17.62 15.03 11.48
N LEU A 50 18.65 15.70 10.93
CA LEU A 50 18.83 17.15 11.04
C LEU A 50 17.69 17.89 10.36
N LEU A 51 17.36 17.55 9.12
CA LEU A 51 16.27 18.18 8.37
C LEU A 51 14.89 18.02 9.05
N LEU A 52 14.68 16.89 9.73
CA LEU A 52 13.45 16.69 10.51
C LEU A 52 13.38 17.62 11.70
N GLU A 53 14.47 17.85 12.44
CA GLU A 53 14.46 18.79 13.56
C GLU A 53 14.29 20.26 13.08
N GLU A 54 14.96 20.64 12.00
CA GLU A 54 14.83 21.98 11.38
C GLU A 54 13.39 22.27 10.90
N CYS A 55 12.63 21.27 10.47
CA CYS A 55 11.27 21.46 9.99
C CYS A 55 10.29 21.96 11.08
N ARG A 56 10.62 21.85 12.37
CA ARG A 56 9.79 22.36 13.48
C ARG A 56 9.54 23.86 13.39
N GLU A 57 10.48 24.60 12.85
CA GLU A 57 10.32 26.06 12.64
C GLU A 57 9.19 26.36 11.64
N ARG A 58 9.00 25.51 10.62
CA ARG A 58 7.97 25.63 9.60
C ARG A 58 6.62 25.04 10.06
N PHE A 59 6.67 23.98 10.86
CA PHE A 59 5.51 23.21 11.30
C PHE A 59 5.50 23.06 12.84
N PRO A 60 4.98 24.07 13.58
CA PRO A 60 5.05 24.09 15.04
C PRO A 60 4.37 22.89 15.74
N ASN A 61 3.33 22.29 15.12
CA ASN A 61 2.64 21.11 15.67
C ASN A 61 3.25 19.81 15.12
N THR A 62 4.58 19.68 15.24
CA THR A 62 5.33 18.50 14.77
C THR A 62 5.80 17.65 15.93
N LYS A 63 5.54 16.36 15.83
CA LYS A 63 6.11 15.32 16.68
C LYS A 63 7.16 14.55 15.89
N ILE A 64 8.37 14.43 16.44
CA ILE A 64 9.47 13.67 15.81
C ILE A 64 9.87 12.54 16.76
N LEU A 65 10.06 11.35 16.17
CA LEU A 65 10.61 10.19 16.86
C LEU A 65 11.75 9.63 16.05
N HIS A 66 12.86 9.32 16.71
CA HIS A 66 13.99 8.59 16.13
C HIS A 66 14.01 7.18 16.68
N GLN A 67 14.04 6.17 15.82
CA GLN A 67 14.15 4.76 16.17
C GLN A 67 15.26 4.06 15.38
N GLN A 68 15.64 2.87 15.78
CA GLN A 68 16.47 2.00 14.95
C GLN A 68 15.70 1.59 13.69
N ASN A 69 16.39 1.24 12.61
CA ASN A 69 15.74 0.80 11.38
C ASN A 69 14.99 -0.51 11.61
N LEU A 70 13.66 -0.42 11.73
CA LEU A 70 12.72 -1.52 11.92
C LEU A 70 11.77 -1.70 10.73
N GLY A 71 11.90 -0.81 9.73
CA GLY A 71 11.12 -0.80 8.49
C GLY A 71 9.87 0.07 8.55
N VAL A 72 9.41 0.46 7.36
CA VAL A 72 8.29 1.41 7.14
C VAL A 72 7.00 1.03 7.89
N SER A 73 6.68 -0.26 8.01
CA SER A 73 5.50 -0.73 8.74
C SER A 73 5.55 -0.36 10.22
N VAL A 74 6.70 -0.60 10.87
CA VAL A 74 6.90 -0.27 12.29
C VAL A 74 6.87 1.24 12.47
N ALA A 75 7.55 2.00 11.62
CA ALA A 75 7.55 3.45 11.67
C ALA A 75 6.13 4.03 11.50
N ARG A 76 5.33 3.52 10.55
CA ARG A 76 3.92 3.92 10.40
C ARG A 76 3.07 3.56 11.62
N ASN A 77 3.24 2.36 12.20
CA ASN A 77 2.52 1.95 13.41
C ASN A 77 2.86 2.85 14.60
N VAL A 78 4.12 3.16 14.79
CA VAL A 78 4.58 4.08 15.86
C VAL A 78 3.96 5.46 15.66
N GLY A 79 4.04 6.02 14.44
CA GLY A 79 3.42 7.30 14.12
C GLY A 79 1.89 7.29 14.31
N MET A 80 1.22 6.20 13.93
CA MET A 80 -0.22 6.02 14.13
C MET A 80 -0.62 6.00 15.62
N ASN A 81 0.20 5.41 16.48
CA ASN A 81 -0.02 5.42 17.93
C ASN A 81 0.13 6.83 18.53
N MET A 82 1.01 7.67 17.95
CA MET A 82 1.22 9.06 18.38
C MET A 82 0.14 10.02 17.85
N ALA A 83 -0.61 9.63 16.82
CA ALA A 83 -1.62 10.46 16.16
C ALA A 83 -2.77 10.80 17.12
N THR A 84 -3.24 12.05 17.08
CA THR A 84 -4.35 12.56 17.90
C THR A 84 -5.46 13.20 17.07
N GLY A 85 -5.28 13.27 15.75
CA GLY A 85 -6.25 13.88 14.84
C GLY A 85 -7.49 13.01 14.61
N LYS A 86 -8.54 13.65 14.15
CA LYS A 86 -9.79 12.96 13.78
C LYS A 86 -9.60 12.01 12.60
N TYR A 87 -8.76 12.40 11.64
CA TYR A 87 -8.36 11.59 10.48
C TYR A 87 -6.84 11.42 10.45
N ILE A 88 -6.38 10.40 9.74
CA ILE A 88 -4.95 10.08 9.59
C ILE A 88 -4.64 9.76 8.12
N THR A 89 -3.42 10.08 7.68
CA THR A 89 -2.88 9.75 6.36
C THR A 89 -1.40 9.37 6.43
N PHE A 90 -0.91 8.67 5.41
CA PHE A 90 0.46 8.12 5.36
C PHE A 90 1.10 8.41 3.98
N PRO A 91 1.50 9.65 3.69
CA PRO A 91 2.21 9.97 2.45
C PRO A 91 3.63 9.42 2.44
N ASP A 92 4.17 9.20 1.23
CA ASP A 92 5.57 8.88 1.00
C ASP A 92 6.36 10.16 0.64
N ILE A 93 7.62 10.25 1.06
CA ILE A 93 8.43 11.48 0.96
C ILE A 93 9.00 11.74 -0.44
N ASP A 94 9.08 10.71 -1.27
CA ASP A 94 9.64 10.75 -2.62
C ASP A 94 8.63 11.16 -3.72
N ASP A 95 7.39 11.44 -3.30
CA ASP A 95 6.28 11.80 -4.18
C ASP A 95 5.89 13.29 -4.09
N ILE A 96 4.92 13.71 -4.91
CA ILE A 96 4.36 15.06 -4.87
C ILE A 96 2.90 15.02 -4.46
N ILE A 97 2.56 15.83 -3.45
CA ILE A 97 1.20 16.08 -3.00
C ILE A 97 0.75 17.41 -3.59
N HIS A 98 -0.24 17.39 -4.48
CA HIS A 98 -0.75 18.60 -5.11
C HIS A 98 -1.60 19.43 -4.14
N LEU A 99 -1.59 20.74 -4.39
CA LEU A 99 -2.37 21.73 -3.64
C LEU A 99 -3.84 21.30 -3.47
N GLY A 100 -4.33 21.38 -2.24
CA GLY A 100 -5.75 21.17 -1.91
C GLY A 100 -6.16 19.71 -1.70
N MET A 101 -5.26 18.71 -1.86
CA MET A 101 -5.57 17.29 -1.66
C MET A 101 -6.24 17.06 -0.31
N TYR A 102 -5.59 17.44 0.76
CA TYR A 102 -6.09 17.14 2.11
C TYR A 102 -7.33 17.96 2.46
N ASN A 103 -7.41 19.22 2.04
CA ASN A 103 -8.62 20.03 2.22
C ASN A 103 -9.83 19.40 1.52
N ARG A 104 -9.64 18.89 0.30
CA ARG A 104 -10.68 18.21 -0.46
C ARG A 104 -11.15 16.93 0.22
N LEU A 105 -10.20 16.07 0.61
CA LEU A 105 -10.49 14.82 1.31
C LEU A 105 -11.14 15.04 2.68
N LEU A 106 -10.67 16.01 3.46
CA LEU A 106 -11.26 16.38 4.75
C LEU A 106 -12.70 16.91 4.59
N THR A 107 -12.97 17.71 3.55
CA THR A 107 -14.32 18.18 3.25
C THR A 107 -15.28 17.03 3.01
N LEU A 108 -14.89 16.07 2.15
CA LEU A 108 -15.69 14.87 1.90
C LEU A 108 -15.90 14.04 3.17
N ALA A 109 -14.80 13.80 3.91
CA ALA A 109 -14.82 12.98 5.11
C ALA A 109 -15.70 13.58 6.22
N LYS A 110 -15.69 14.92 6.37
CA LYS A 110 -16.57 15.62 7.33
C LYS A 110 -18.03 15.54 6.91
N LEU A 111 -18.35 15.93 5.66
CA LEU A 111 -19.73 15.95 5.16
C LEU A 111 -20.34 14.54 5.14
N GLY A 112 -19.58 13.55 4.73
CA GLY A 112 -20.04 12.17 4.65
C GLY A 112 -19.87 11.36 5.93
N ASN A 113 -19.25 11.90 6.97
CA ASN A 113 -18.80 11.13 8.14
C ASN A 113 -18.12 9.81 7.72
N LEU A 114 -17.16 9.91 6.79
CA LEU A 114 -16.55 8.76 6.14
C LEU A 114 -15.56 8.05 7.05
N ASP A 115 -15.49 6.72 6.89
CA ASP A 115 -14.42 5.90 7.46
C ASP A 115 -13.14 6.05 6.62
N VAL A 116 -13.30 6.15 5.28
CA VAL A 116 -12.19 6.38 4.34
C VAL A 116 -12.63 7.35 3.24
N ALA A 117 -11.87 8.42 3.03
CA ALA A 117 -11.99 9.27 1.84
C ALA A 117 -10.76 9.08 0.96
N MET A 118 -10.97 8.96 -0.34
CA MET A 118 -9.94 8.57 -1.31
C MET A 118 -9.96 9.48 -2.53
N CYS A 119 -8.78 9.82 -3.06
CA CYS A 119 -8.62 10.51 -4.33
C CYS A 119 -7.82 9.66 -5.32
N ASN A 120 -7.61 10.19 -6.52
CA ASN A 120 -6.75 9.61 -7.52
C ASN A 120 -5.34 10.23 -7.49
N GLY A 121 -4.42 9.56 -8.18
CA GLY A 121 -3.06 10.02 -8.42
C GLY A 121 -2.63 9.69 -9.85
N THR A 122 -1.43 10.11 -10.17
CA THR A 122 -0.81 9.96 -11.49
C THR A 122 0.51 9.23 -11.37
N TYR A 123 0.75 8.19 -12.17
CA TYR A 123 2.07 7.62 -12.39
C TYR A 123 2.91 8.60 -13.21
N VAL A 124 4.05 9.01 -12.66
CA VAL A 124 5.06 9.83 -13.34
C VAL A 124 6.30 8.99 -13.59
N TYR A 125 6.61 8.79 -14.85
CA TYR A 125 7.73 7.95 -15.28
C TYR A 125 8.97 8.80 -15.53
N MET A 126 10.07 8.46 -14.84
CA MET A 126 11.35 9.18 -14.98
C MET A 126 12.10 8.88 -16.29
N ASP A 127 11.61 7.93 -17.08
CA ASP A 127 12.13 7.59 -18.41
C ASP A 127 11.51 8.44 -19.56
N GLY A 128 10.67 9.42 -19.23
CA GLY A 128 9.98 10.28 -20.18
C GLY A 128 8.70 9.68 -20.79
N SER A 129 8.29 8.49 -20.34
CA SER A 129 7.01 7.92 -20.76
C SER A 129 5.82 8.79 -20.31
N PRO A 130 4.73 8.84 -21.10
CA PRO A 130 3.55 9.64 -20.75
C PRO A 130 2.96 9.24 -19.40
N SER A 131 2.70 10.24 -18.55
CA SER A 131 2.02 10.06 -17.26
C SER A 131 0.62 9.46 -17.43
N LYS A 132 0.18 8.68 -16.44
CA LYS A 132 -1.11 7.97 -16.49
C LYS A 132 -1.80 8.01 -15.14
N LEU A 133 -3.12 8.22 -15.16
CA LEU A 133 -3.92 8.08 -13.95
C LEU A 133 -3.76 6.67 -13.35
N ILE A 134 -3.59 6.60 -12.04
CA ILE A 134 -3.53 5.33 -11.28
C ILE A 134 -4.84 4.58 -11.45
N PHE A 135 -5.96 5.27 -11.24
CA PHE A 135 -7.31 4.75 -11.48
C PHE A 135 -7.89 5.39 -12.73
N PRO A 136 -7.90 4.69 -13.90
CA PRO A 136 -8.43 5.25 -15.14
C PRO A 136 -9.92 5.60 -15.02
N LEU A 137 -10.31 6.83 -15.35
CA LEU A 137 -11.67 7.36 -15.21
C LEU A 137 -12.76 6.42 -15.76
N LYS A 138 -12.55 5.86 -16.95
CA LYS A 138 -13.51 4.93 -17.58
C LYS A 138 -13.73 3.63 -16.83
N LYS A 139 -12.78 3.22 -15.95
CA LYS A 139 -12.84 1.96 -15.22
C LYS A 139 -13.19 2.15 -13.75
N VAL A 140 -12.76 3.25 -13.18
CA VAL A 140 -12.92 3.58 -11.77
C VAL A 140 -13.39 5.04 -11.66
N PRO A 141 -14.65 5.33 -11.96
CA PRO A 141 -15.22 6.67 -11.80
C PRO A 141 -15.35 7.04 -10.31
N SER A 142 -15.57 8.32 -10.05
CA SER A 142 -15.95 8.81 -8.71
C SER A 142 -17.19 8.08 -8.21
N THR A 143 -17.32 7.97 -6.89
CA THR A 143 -18.44 7.30 -6.25
C THR A 143 -19.23 8.27 -5.37
N ASP A 144 -20.50 7.95 -5.13
CA ASP A 144 -21.20 8.40 -3.94
C ASP A 144 -20.60 7.71 -2.69
N ILE A 145 -21.21 7.95 -1.53
CA ILE A 145 -20.85 7.21 -0.32
C ILE A 145 -21.35 5.77 -0.45
N ILE A 146 -20.43 4.82 -0.45
CA ILE A 146 -20.69 3.40 -0.61
C ILE A 146 -20.04 2.59 0.51
N LEU A 147 -20.34 1.29 0.58
CA LEU A 147 -19.64 0.34 1.44
C LEU A 147 -18.21 0.13 0.94
N GLY A 148 -17.28 -0.09 1.85
CA GLY A 148 -15.90 -0.44 1.49
C GLY A 148 -15.81 -1.74 0.69
N THR A 149 -16.71 -2.72 0.96
CA THR A 149 -16.88 -3.94 0.16
C THR A 149 -17.23 -3.65 -1.30
N GLU A 150 -18.13 -2.69 -1.54
CA GLU A 150 -18.49 -2.27 -2.91
C GLU A 150 -17.31 -1.60 -3.63
N TRP A 151 -16.59 -0.72 -2.93
CA TRP A 151 -15.40 -0.10 -3.47
C TRP A 151 -14.32 -1.13 -3.80
N LEU A 152 -14.01 -2.05 -2.87
CA LEU A 152 -13.03 -3.10 -3.07
C LEU A 152 -13.42 -4.01 -4.24
N GLN A 153 -14.70 -4.39 -4.35
CA GLN A 153 -15.22 -5.19 -5.46
C GLN A 153 -15.01 -4.47 -6.82
N LYS A 154 -15.38 -3.19 -6.90
CA LYS A 154 -15.19 -2.36 -8.12
C LYS A 154 -13.71 -2.26 -8.49
N GLY A 155 -12.88 -1.92 -7.51
CA GLY A 155 -11.45 -1.76 -7.69
C GLY A 155 -10.77 -3.04 -8.20
N LEU A 156 -10.93 -4.15 -7.49
CA LEU A 156 -10.34 -5.44 -7.86
C LEU A 156 -10.85 -5.94 -9.21
N SER A 157 -12.15 -5.83 -9.48
CA SER A 157 -12.76 -6.24 -10.75
C SER A 157 -12.27 -5.40 -11.94
N SER A 158 -11.85 -4.15 -11.71
CA SER A 158 -11.28 -3.30 -12.76
C SER A 158 -9.95 -3.84 -13.31
N GLY A 159 -9.26 -4.69 -12.54
CA GLY A 159 -7.90 -5.17 -12.79
C GLY A 159 -6.84 -4.07 -12.75
N LYS A 160 -7.18 -2.90 -12.15
CA LYS A 160 -6.33 -1.70 -12.02
C LYS A 160 -6.24 -1.19 -10.59
N PHE A 161 -6.77 -1.96 -9.63
CA PHE A 161 -6.70 -1.56 -8.23
C PHE A 161 -5.26 -1.59 -7.73
N LEU A 162 -4.86 -0.48 -7.13
CA LEU A 162 -3.60 -0.33 -6.43
C LEU A 162 -3.90 -0.15 -4.94
N HIS A 163 -3.34 -1.04 -4.13
CA HIS A 163 -3.40 -0.91 -2.68
C HIS A 163 -2.37 0.11 -2.24
N VAL A 164 -2.85 1.30 -1.82
CA VAL A 164 -1.99 2.38 -1.37
C VAL A 164 -2.61 3.11 -0.20
N THR A 165 -1.79 3.68 0.66
CA THR A 165 -2.22 4.42 1.85
C THR A 165 -2.21 5.93 1.61
N TRP A 166 -1.35 6.40 0.74
CA TRP A 166 -1.05 7.81 0.50
C TRP A 166 -2.11 8.57 -0.33
N LEU A 167 -3.04 7.89 -1.01
CA LEU A 167 -4.20 8.53 -1.67
C LEU A 167 -5.42 8.70 -0.74
N ASN A 168 -5.29 8.29 0.52
CA ASN A 168 -6.42 8.12 1.41
C ASN A 168 -6.23 8.91 2.69
N ILE A 169 -7.35 9.37 3.26
CA ILE A 169 -7.43 9.69 4.68
C ILE A 169 -8.39 8.71 5.36
N TYR A 170 -8.04 8.31 6.56
CA TYR A 170 -8.77 7.31 7.35
C TYR A 170 -9.27 7.95 8.65
N LYS A 171 -10.48 7.61 9.08
CA LYS A 171 -10.99 8.01 10.39
C LYS A 171 -10.20 7.31 11.49
N LEU A 172 -9.49 8.06 12.33
CA LEU A 172 -8.56 7.47 13.31
C LEU A 172 -9.29 6.61 14.35
N SER A 173 -10.50 7.00 14.77
CA SER A 173 -11.29 6.19 15.70
C SER A 173 -11.67 4.82 15.10
N PHE A 174 -11.97 4.75 13.80
CA PHE A 174 -12.23 3.50 13.09
C PHE A 174 -10.99 2.59 13.04
N ILE A 175 -9.80 3.18 12.77
CA ILE A 175 -8.54 2.44 12.80
C ILE A 175 -8.26 1.85 14.18
N ARG A 176 -8.49 2.64 15.24
CA ARG A 176 -8.24 2.24 16.64
C ARG A 176 -9.25 1.21 17.15
N GLU A 177 -10.52 1.37 16.84
CA GLU A 177 -11.58 0.44 17.22
C GLU A 177 -11.29 -0.99 16.75
N HIS A 178 -10.76 -1.12 15.53
CA HIS A 178 -10.44 -2.41 14.91
C HIS A 178 -8.98 -2.84 15.11
N GLN A 179 -8.17 -2.01 15.78
CA GLN A 179 -6.74 -2.27 16.06
C GLN A 179 -5.91 -2.57 14.81
N TYR A 180 -6.23 -1.90 13.69
CA TYR A 180 -5.47 -2.10 12.44
C TYR A 180 -4.02 -1.67 12.59
N GLN A 181 -3.11 -2.54 12.14
CA GLN A 181 -1.68 -2.27 12.13
C GLN A 181 -1.05 -2.77 10.81
N PHE A 182 -0.01 -2.10 10.39
CA PHE A 182 0.84 -2.58 9.29
C PHE A 182 1.67 -3.76 9.75
N GLU A 183 1.71 -4.83 8.98
CA GLU A 183 2.51 -6.00 9.31
C GLU A 183 4.01 -5.66 9.24
N PRO A 184 4.79 -5.87 10.32
CA PRO A 184 6.22 -5.62 10.34
C PRO A 184 6.97 -6.44 9.30
N GLN A 185 8.04 -5.84 8.72
CA GLN A 185 8.93 -6.48 7.76
C GLN A 185 8.26 -7.01 6.48
N LEU A 186 7.01 -6.66 6.22
CA LEU A 186 6.29 -7.05 5.02
C LEU A 186 6.46 -5.99 3.91
N HIS A 187 6.99 -6.40 2.75
CA HIS A 187 6.89 -5.60 1.53
C HIS A 187 5.45 -5.62 1.03
N HIS A 188 4.96 -4.52 0.46
CA HIS A 188 3.56 -4.38 0.06
C HIS A 188 2.56 -4.63 1.21
N GLN A 189 2.94 -4.18 2.41
CA GLN A 189 2.12 -4.23 3.63
C GLN A 189 0.76 -3.55 3.49
N ASP A 190 0.64 -2.65 2.53
CA ASP A 190 -0.60 -1.96 2.16
C ASP A 190 -1.66 -2.90 1.55
N ILE A 191 -1.27 -4.02 0.95
CA ILE A 191 -2.22 -4.98 0.36
C ILE A 191 -3.15 -5.58 1.44
N PRO A 192 -2.66 -6.31 2.47
CA PRO A 192 -3.54 -6.85 3.49
C PRO A 192 -4.20 -5.74 4.33
N TRP A 193 -3.48 -4.66 4.65
CA TRP A 193 -3.96 -3.58 5.50
C TRP A 193 -5.17 -2.85 4.86
N THR A 194 -5.06 -2.41 3.61
CA THR A 194 -6.17 -1.74 2.92
C THR A 194 -7.32 -2.68 2.62
N THR A 195 -7.03 -3.97 2.33
CA THR A 195 -8.07 -4.98 2.11
C THR A 195 -8.91 -5.17 3.37
N GLU A 196 -8.28 -5.35 4.54
CA GLU A 196 -9.00 -5.55 5.80
C GLU A 196 -9.85 -4.32 6.18
N ILE A 197 -9.30 -3.11 6.03
CA ILE A 197 -10.02 -1.86 6.24
C ILE A 197 -11.26 -1.77 5.36
N LEU A 198 -11.11 -2.01 4.05
CA LEU A 198 -12.23 -1.90 3.11
C LEU A 198 -13.28 -2.98 3.29
N LEU A 199 -12.95 -4.17 3.78
CA LEU A 199 -13.94 -5.18 4.14
C LEU A 199 -14.82 -4.76 5.33
N ASN A 200 -14.36 -3.84 6.18
CA ASN A 200 -15.09 -3.37 7.36
C ASN A 200 -15.68 -1.96 7.22
N ALA A 201 -15.10 -1.12 6.37
CA ALA A 201 -15.54 0.26 6.23
C ALA A 201 -16.98 0.34 5.69
N LYS A 202 -17.81 1.11 6.38
CA LYS A 202 -19.24 1.27 6.04
C LYS A 202 -19.51 2.51 5.19
N ARG A 203 -18.61 3.47 5.23
CA ARG A 203 -18.78 4.77 4.57
C ARG A 203 -17.47 5.16 3.90
N VAL A 204 -17.34 4.83 2.62
CA VAL A 204 -16.18 5.22 1.80
C VAL A 204 -16.62 6.05 0.62
N GLN A 205 -15.78 6.99 0.20
CA GLN A 205 -16.00 7.76 -1.01
C GLN A 205 -14.69 7.95 -1.76
N PHE A 206 -14.71 7.71 -3.05
CA PHE A 206 -13.60 7.94 -3.96
C PHE A 206 -13.95 9.06 -4.94
N ILE A 207 -13.03 10.01 -5.11
CA ILE A 207 -13.10 11.02 -6.17
C ILE A 207 -11.99 10.77 -7.19
N ASN A 208 -12.35 10.77 -8.48
CA ASN A 208 -11.40 10.59 -9.57
C ASN A 208 -10.72 11.92 -9.95
N GLU A 209 -10.35 12.72 -8.93
CA GLU A 209 -9.53 13.91 -9.05
C GLU A 209 -8.10 13.54 -8.69
N SER A 210 -7.11 13.85 -9.55
CA SER A 210 -5.70 13.49 -9.32
C SER A 210 -5.03 14.57 -8.49
N TYR A 211 -4.58 14.20 -7.28
CA TYR A 211 -3.90 15.09 -6.35
C TYR A 211 -2.53 14.62 -5.92
N TYR A 212 -2.02 13.55 -6.55
CA TYR A 212 -0.79 12.94 -6.13
C TYR A 212 0.01 12.44 -7.34
N ASP A 213 1.31 12.77 -7.40
CA ASP A 213 2.22 12.24 -8.41
C ASP A 213 3.11 11.20 -7.78
N TYR A 214 2.89 9.95 -8.17
CA TYR A 214 3.70 8.81 -7.79
C TYR A 214 4.85 8.62 -8.79
N PHE A 215 6.08 8.83 -8.32
CA PHE A 215 7.28 8.76 -9.16
C PHE A 215 7.80 7.33 -9.27
N ILE A 216 7.83 6.82 -10.50
CA ILE A 216 8.44 5.53 -10.81
C ILE A 216 9.89 5.74 -11.22
N HIS A 217 10.81 5.38 -10.34
CA HIS A 217 12.24 5.45 -10.58
C HIS A 217 12.95 4.15 -10.19
N ASN A 218 14.15 3.90 -10.80
CA ASN A 218 14.89 2.65 -10.59
C ASN A 218 15.44 2.47 -9.16
N LYS A 219 15.45 3.52 -8.34
CA LYS A 219 15.89 3.51 -6.94
C LYS A 219 14.75 3.25 -5.95
N SER A 220 13.49 3.20 -6.39
CA SER A 220 12.36 2.86 -5.53
C SER A 220 12.53 1.46 -4.96
N VAL A 221 12.23 1.30 -3.68
CA VAL A 221 12.27 0.00 -2.97
C VAL A 221 11.45 -1.07 -3.72
N SER A 222 10.36 -0.65 -4.38
CA SER A 222 9.51 -1.53 -5.19
C SER A 222 10.14 -2.00 -6.50
N HIS A 223 11.15 -1.27 -7.01
CA HIS A 223 11.76 -1.50 -8.33
C HIS A 223 13.24 -1.85 -8.28
N SER A 224 13.90 -1.80 -7.11
CA SER A 224 15.31 -2.16 -6.94
C SER A 224 15.48 -3.68 -7.10
N LEU A 225 15.85 -4.11 -8.31
CA LEU A 225 16.09 -5.51 -8.65
C LEU A 225 17.59 -5.81 -8.61
N CYS A 226 18.10 -6.37 -7.55
CA CYS A 226 19.47 -6.89 -7.49
C CYS A 226 19.50 -8.27 -6.84
N GLY A 227 19.84 -9.30 -7.63
CA GLY A 227 20.19 -10.65 -7.19
C GLY A 227 19.04 -11.53 -6.70
N ASP A 228 19.37 -12.79 -6.46
CA ASP A 228 18.41 -13.83 -6.08
C ASP A 228 17.88 -13.67 -4.66
N ALA A 229 18.66 -13.08 -3.74
CA ALA A 229 18.21 -12.83 -2.38
C ALA A 229 16.95 -11.92 -2.35
N LEU A 230 16.92 -10.87 -3.18
CA LEU A 230 15.75 -10.00 -3.29
C LEU A 230 14.56 -10.70 -3.95
N ARG A 231 14.82 -11.58 -4.94
CA ARG A 231 13.76 -12.36 -5.62
C ARG A 231 13.12 -13.36 -4.66
N VAL A 232 13.94 -14.04 -3.84
CA VAL A 232 13.47 -14.92 -2.75
C VAL A 232 12.66 -14.12 -1.72
N ARG A 233 13.14 -12.94 -1.33
CA ARG A 233 12.38 -12.05 -0.44
C ARG A 233 11.00 -11.69 -1.04
N LYS A 234 10.91 -11.40 -2.35
CA LYS A 234 9.63 -11.17 -3.02
C LYS A 234 8.72 -12.40 -3.00
N VAL A 235 9.26 -13.60 -3.25
CA VAL A 235 8.50 -14.86 -3.12
C VAL A 235 7.91 -14.96 -1.72
N ASN A 236 8.74 -14.85 -0.67
CA ASN A 236 8.31 -14.96 0.72
C ASN A 236 7.26 -13.90 1.09
N THR A 237 7.42 -12.67 0.59
CA THR A 237 6.46 -11.59 0.76
C THR A 237 5.08 -11.95 0.20
N TYR A 238 5.02 -12.40 -1.05
CA TYR A 238 3.73 -12.73 -1.67
C TYR A 238 3.08 -13.98 -1.03
N LEU A 239 3.87 -14.97 -0.59
CA LEU A 239 3.35 -16.12 0.16
C LEU A 239 2.72 -15.64 1.48
N LYS A 240 3.42 -14.79 2.24
CA LYS A 240 2.88 -14.20 3.49
C LYS A 240 1.64 -13.36 3.24
N ILE A 241 1.58 -12.59 2.15
CA ILE A 241 0.37 -11.82 1.77
C ILE A 241 -0.81 -12.76 1.50
N ILE A 242 -0.59 -13.87 0.81
CA ILE A 242 -1.65 -14.87 0.55
C ILE A 242 -2.19 -15.42 1.87
N ASP A 243 -1.31 -15.80 2.80
CA ASP A 243 -1.72 -16.31 4.11
C ASP A 243 -2.53 -15.28 4.89
N MET A 244 -2.03 -14.05 4.97
CA MET A 244 -2.73 -12.94 5.63
C MET A 244 -4.10 -12.66 5.01
N LEU A 245 -4.19 -12.62 3.67
CA LEU A 245 -5.47 -12.40 2.99
C LEU A 245 -6.44 -13.57 3.26
N MET A 246 -5.97 -14.81 3.26
CA MET A 246 -6.80 -15.98 3.59
C MET A 246 -7.33 -15.89 5.02
N ASP A 247 -6.52 -15.44 5.99
CA ASP A 247 -6.95 -15.28 7.38
C ASP A 247 -7.93 -14.10 7.54
N ILE A 248 -7.68 -12.98 6.87
CA ILE A 248 -8.63 -11.85 6.79
C ILE A 248 -9.97 -12.32 6.22
N TYR A 249 -9.97 -13.14 5.15
CA TYR A 249 -11.20 -13.62 4.52
C TYR A 249 -11.97 -14.61 5.40
N LYS A 250 -11.28 -15.42 6.18
CA LYS A 250 -11.92 -16.26 7.22
C LYS A 250 -12.53 -15.43 8.35
N LYS A 251 -11.88 -14.33 8.73
CA LYS A 251 -12.35 -13.41 9.77
C LYS A 251 -13.61 -12.66 9.36
N TYR A 252 -13.77 -12.33 8.06
CA TYR A 252 -14.88 -11.52 7.54
C TYR A 252 -15.68 -12.22 6.42
N PRO A 253 -16.25 -13.41 6.64
CA PRO A 253 -16.86 -14.22 5.58
C PRO A 253 -18.03 -13.53 4.89
N ASN A 254 -18.86 -12.79 5.63
CA ASN A 254 -20.01 -12.07 5.05
C ASN A 254 -19.56 -10.93 4.10
N ALA A 255 -18.54 -10.18 4.47
CA ALA A 255 -17.98 -9.12 3.64
C ALA A 255 -17.33 -9.69 2.37
N VAL A 256 -16.61 -10.81 2.49
CA VAL A 256 -15.98 -11.51 1.35
C VAL A 256 -17.05 -12.08 0.39
N ASN A 257 -18.16 -12.62 0.91
CA ASN A 257 -19.27 -13.06 0.07
C ASN A 257 -19.88 -11.93 -0.76
N GLN A 258 -19.87 -10.69 -0.24
CA GLN A 258 -20.26 -9.48 -0.98
C GLN A 258 -19.18 -8.97 -1.92
N THR A 259 -17.95 -9.50 -1.82
CA THR A 259 -16.76 -9.06 -2.57
C THR A 259 -16.07 -10.24 -3.26
N PRO A 260 -16.71 -10.95 -4.22
CA PRO A 260 -16.13 -12.14 -4.86
C PRO A 260 -14.78 -11.91 -5.52
N ALA A 261 -14.44 -10.64 -5.87
CA ALA A 261 -13.14 -10.28 -6.42
C ALA A 261 -11.97 -10.49 -5.42
N CYS A 262 -12.23 -10.66 -4.13
CA CYS A 262 -11.24 -11.05 -3.13
C CYS A 262 -10.55 -12.38 -3.51
N TRP A 263 -11.30 -13.35 -4.01
CA TRP A 263 -10.72 -14.61 -4.46
C TRP A 263 -9.80 -14.42 -5.67
N TRP A 264 -10.19 -13.55 -6.61
CA TRP A 264 -9.29 -13.17 -7.71
C TRP A 264 -8.00 -12.51 -7.20
N GLN A 265 -8.05 -11.74 -6.12
CA GLN A 265 -6.87 -11.14 -5.50
C GLN A 265 -5.88 -12.21 -5.04
N ILE A 266 -6.32 -13.27 -4.37
CA ILE A 266 -5.47 -14.42 -4.00
C ILE A 266 -4.79 -15.02 -5.24
N GLY A 267 -5.55 -15.29 -6.29
CA GLY A 267 -5.00 -15.81 -7.54
C GLY A 267 -3.97 -14.87 -8.20
N LYS A 268 -4.21 -13.56 -8.13
CA LYS A 268 -3.30 -12.51 -8.64
C LYS A 268 -2.00 -12.48 -7.84
N GLU A 269 -2.06 -12.52 -6.51
CA GLU A 269 -0.86 -12.50 -5.67
C GLU A 269 -0.06 -13.81 -5.84
N GLY A 270 -0.73 -14.96 -5.96
CA GLY A 270 -0.08 -16.23 -6.33
C GLY A 270 0.58 -16.18 -7.71
N PHE A 271 0.02 -15.45 -8.67
CA PHE A 271 0.70 -15.20 -9.94
C PHE A 271 1.96 -14.33 -9.75
N GLY A 272 1.95 -13.39 -8.82
CA GLY A 272 3.14 -12.63 -8.39
C GLY A 272 4.25 -13.53 -7.87
N VAL A 273 3.91 -14.56 -7.06
CA VAL A 273 4.86 -15.61 -6.62
C VAL A 273 5.48 -16.31 -7.83
N VAL A 274 4.65 -16.77 -8.78
CA VAL A 274 5.13 -17.46 -10.00
C VAL A 274 6.11 -16.59 -10.79
N LEU A 275 5.83 -15.30 -10.97
CA LEU A 275 6.72 -14.39 -11.67
C LEU A 275 8.04 -14.18 -10.91
N SER A 276 7.99 -14.05 -9.59
CA SER A 276 9.16 -13.88 -8.74
C SER A 276 10.08 -15.12 -8.79
N ILE A 277 9.50 -16.32 -8.71
CA ILE A 277 10.24 -17.58 -8.85
C ILE A 277 10.91 -17.66 -10.24
N GLN A 278 10.19 -17.32 -11.31
CA GLN A 278 10.75 -17.37 -12.66
C GLN A 278 11.94 -16.41 -12.86
N ALA A 279 11.97 -15.31 -12.15
CA ALA A 279 13.02 -14.32 -12.20
C ALA A 279 14.31 -14.76 -11.46
N ILE A 280 14.25 -15.75 -10.57
CA ILE A 280 15.44 -16.29 -9.87
C ILE A 280 16.41 -16.88 -10.91
N GLU A 281 17.70 -16.55 -10.81
CA GLU A 281 18.73 -16.99 -11.74
C GLU A 281 19.34 -18.33 -11.34
N SER A 282 19.67 -18.51 -10.04
CA SER A 282 20.23 -19.75 -9.50
C SER A 282 19.28 -20.92 -9.69
N PRO A 283 19.68 -21.99 -10.43
CA PRO A 283 18.82 -23.16 -10.63
C PRO A 283 18.45 -23.85 -9.31
N LYS A 284 19.40 -23.91 -8.35
CA LYS A 284 19.18 -24.50 -7.03
C LYS A 284 18.12 -23.75 -6.23
N ILE A 285 18.27 -22.43 -6.09
CA ILE A 285 17.32 -21.59 -5.34
C ILE A 285 15.95 -21.63 -6.03
N LYS A 286 15.91 -21.53 -7.35
CA LYS A 286 14.69 -21.65 -8.13
C LYS A 286 13.95 -22.96 -7.87
N TYR A 287 14.66 -24.08 -7.88
CA TYR A 287 14.11 -25.40 -7.55
C TYR A 287 13.50 -25.42 -6.15
N GLU A 288 14.23 -24.94 -5.15
CA GLU A 288 13.76 -24.88 -3.76
C GLU A 288 12.46 -24.07 -3.64
N MET A 289 12.38 -22.91 -4.29
CA MET A 289 11.18 -22.08 -4.28
C MET A 289 10.01 -22.70 -5.04
N VAL A 290 10.26 -23.37 -6.17
CA VAL A 290 9.22 -24.13 -6.89
C VAL A 290 8.70 -25.27 -6.03
N LYS A 291 9.61 -26.07 -5.45
CA LYS A 291 9.26 -27.19 -4.57
C LYS A 291 8.36 -26.72 -3.43
N ARG A 292 8.79 -25.68 -2.71
CA ARG A 292 8.01 -25.08 -1.63
C ARG A 292 6.62 -24.63 -2.08
N PHE A 293 6.52 -23.92 -3.21
CA PHE A 293 5.26 -23.42 -3.75
C PHE A 293 4.24 -24.54 -4.06
N PHE A 294 4.72 -25.73 -4.46
CA PHE A 294 3.86 -26.88 -4.68
C PHE A 294 3.58 -27.67 -3.40
N ASP A 295 4.60 -27.97 -2.61
CA ASP A 295 4.49 -28.85 -1.42
C ASP A 295 3.65 -28.21 -0.31
N GLU A 296 3.76 -26.88 -0.11
CA GLU A 296 2.96 -26.13 0.86
C GLU A 296 1.53 -25.79 0.33
N GLY A 297 1.16 -26.26 -0.85
CA GLY A 297 -0.20 -26.12 -1.40
C GLY A 297 -0.51 -24.77 -2.05
N TYR A 298 0.44 -23.84 -2.13
CA TYR A 298 0.20 -22.50 -2.70
C TYR A 298 -0.18 -22.51 -4.18
N TRP A 299 0.30 -23.52 -4.95
CA TRP A 299 -0.15 -23.69 -6.33
C TRP A 299 -1.66 -23.95 -6.40
N GLN A 300 -2.18 -24.86 -5.58
CA GLN A 300 -3.60 -25.20 -5.54
C GLN A 300 -4.43 -24.00 -5.15
N ILE A 301 -4.02 -23.27 -4.09
CA ILE A 301 -4.67 -22.04 -3.63
C ILE A 301 -4.71 -21.02 -4.78
N THR A 302 -3.58 -20.78 -5.46
CA THR A 302 -3.47 -19.84 -6.58
C THR A 302 -4.38 -20.24 -7.74
N TRP A 303 -4.37 -21.52 -8.13
CA TRP A 303 -5.14 -22.05 -9.25
C TRP A 303 -6.65 -21.99 -9.01
N GLN A 304 -7.10 -22.40 -7.82
CA GLN A 304 -8.51 -22.39 -7.44
C GLN A 304 -9.07 -20.96 -7.43
N ASN A 305 -8.25 -20.01 -7.02
CA ASN A 305 -8.62 -18.60 -6.92
C ASN A 305 -8.31 -17.76 -8.18
N ALA A 306 -7.83 -18.37 -9.24
CA ALA A 306 -7.71 -17.73 -10.55
C ALA A 306 -9.07 -17.64 -11.24
N THR A 307 -9.94 -16.76 -10.79
CA THR A 307 -11.35 -16.69 -11.21
C THR A 307 -11.56 -16.15 -12.64
N THR A 308 -10.54 -15.57 -13.29
CA THR A 308 -10.63 -15.06 -14.66
C THR A 308 -9.93 -15.97 -15.67
N LEU A 309 -10.52 -16.14 -16.87
CA LEU A 309 -9.90 -16.89 -17.96
C LEU A 309 -8.48 -16.42 -18.30
N LYS A 310 -8.26 -15.10 -18.26
CA LYS A 310 -6.94 -14.50 -18.50
C LYS A 310 -5.91 -14.95 -17.46
N LEU A 311 -6.26 -14.98 -16.20
CA LEU A 311 -5.35 -15.40 -15.12
C LEU A 311 -5.09 -16.91 -15.19
N LYS A 312 -6.13 -17.72 -15.40
CA LYS A 312 -6.00 -19.17 -15.62
C LYS A 312 -5.06 -19.49 -16.80
N TRP A 313 -5.26 -18.82 -17.93
CA TRP A 313 -4.40 -18.99 -19.10
C TRP A 313 -2.92 -18.63 -18.82
N ARG A 314 -2.70 -17.52 -18.10
CA ARG A 314 -1.33 -17.14 -17.71
C ARG A 314 -0.66 -18.17 -16.79
N LEU A 315 -1.39 -18.73 -15.84
CA LEU A 315 -0.91 -19.77 -14.95
C LEU A 315 -0.65 -21.09 -15.70
N SER A 316 -1.59 -21.53 -16.57
CA SER A 316 -1.44 -22.74 -17.38
C SER A 316 -0.15 -22.75 -18.20
N ARG A 317 0.15 -21.65 -18.87
CA ARG A 317 1.40 -21.52 -19.66
C ARG A 317 2.67 -21.67 -18.83
N ARG A 318 2.60 -21.40 -17.54
CA ARG A 318 3.74 -21.46 -16.63
C ARG A 318 3.82 -22.77 -15.84
N TYR A 319 2.70 -23.45 -15.70
CA TYR A 319 2.60 -24.70 -14.93
C TYR A 319 3.60 -25.77 -15.39
N LEU A 320 3.58 -26.09 -16.68
CA LEU A 320 4.48 -27.11 -17.23
C LEU A 320 5.95 -26.75 -17.03
N LYS A 321 6.29 -25.47 -17.22
CA LYS A 321 7.64 -24.97 -17.02
C LYS A 321 8.07 -25.04 -15.55
N LEU A 322 7.18 -24.76 -14.59
CA LEU A 322 7.49 -24.91 -13.15
C LEU A 322 7.59 -26.38 -12.79
N LYS A 323 6.68 -27.24 -13.27
CA LYS A 323 6.74 -28.70 -13.01
C LYS A 323 7.95 -29.39 -13.60
N SER A 324 8.43 -28.97 -14.76
CA SER A 324 9.65 -29.54 -15.33
C SER A 324 10.87 -29.29 -14.47
N LEU A 325 10.93 -28.17 -13.74
CA LEU A 325 12.02 -27.88 -12.81
C LEU A 325 12.10 -28.89 -11.65
N LEU A 326 10.96 -29.48 -11.23
CA LEU A 326 10.93 -30.51 -10.19
C LEU A 326 11.47 -31.87 -10.64
N LYS A 327 11.56 -32.12 -11.95
CA LYS A 327 12.03 -33.40 -12.51
C LYS A 327 13.54 -33.49 -12.70
N TYR A 328 14.26 -32.36 -12.70
CA TYR A 328 15.68 -32.31 -13.07
C TYR A 328 16.65 -32.61 -11.89
N GLN A 329 16.16 -32.93 -10.69
CA GLN A 329 16.99 -33.26 -9.53
C GLN A 329 16.54 -34.57 -8.82
N SER A 330 15.70 -35.39 -9.43
CA SER A 330 15.51 -36.80 -9.10
C SER A 330 16.38 -37.65 -10.03
#